data_cbd9d279c5e6edfe93860356d3c2d241
#
_entry.id   cbd9d279c5e6edfe93860356d3c2d241
#
_cell.length_a   1.000
_cell.length_b   1.000
_cell.length_c   1.000
_cell.angle_alpha   90.00
_cell.angle_beta   90.00
_cell.angle_gamma   90.00
#
_symmetry.space_group_name_H-M   'P 1'
#
loop_
_entity.id
_entity.type
_entity.pdbx_description
1 polymer ?
#
loop_
_entity_poly.entity_id
_entity_poly.type
_entity_poly.pdbx_seq_one_letter_code
_entity_poly.pdbx_strand_id
1 'polypeptide(L)'
;SGLPGHNTGGTIHIIVNNQIGFTTSPRFARSSPHPSDTAKMVEAPIIHVNGDDPEAVVYGSRIATEFRLKFNRDVVLDLVCYRRFGHNEGDEPSFTQPLMYKKIRSHPSAAKIYGSKLIDEDLLSENDLNNQINKFKTLLDDQFKTAKDYKPKIEWFEGAWSSSVSYTHLTLPTTMWV
;
A
#
# COMPACT_ATOMS: atom_id res chain seq x y z
N SER A 1 -18.63 0.99 11.56
CA SER A 1 -20.04 0.96 11.19
C SER A 1 -20.85 1.87 12.13
N GLY A 2 -21.79 2.65 11.57
CA GLY A 2 -22.65 3.55 12.36
C GLY A 2 -23.88 2.88 12.96
N LEU A 3 -24.01 1.56 12.86
CA LEU A 3 -25.16 0.83 13.40
C LEU A 3 -25.07 0.70 14.93
N PRO A 4 -26.18 0.94 15.66
CA PRO A 4 -26.22 0.71 17.10
C PRO A 4 -25.82 -0.72 17.48
N GLY A 5 -24.97 -0.85 18.49
CA GLY A 5 -24.47 -2.15 18.95
C GLY A 5 -23.30 -2.73 18.15
N HIS A 6 -22.89 -2.11 17.04
CA HIS A 6 -21.70 -2.49 16.28
C HIS A 6 -20.49 -1.63 16.65
N ASN A 7 -19.47 -2.26 17.20
CA ASN A 7 -18.20 -1.61 17.51
C ASN A 7 -17.05 -2.37 16.83
N THR A 8 -16.47 -1.78 15.78
CA THR A 8 -15.38 -2.38 15.01
C THR A 8 -14.00 -1.93 15.48
N GLY A 9 -13.92 -0.94 16.37
CA GLY A 9 -12.66 -0.35 16.78
C GLY A 9 -11.94 0.48 15.71
N GLY A 10 -12.61 0.73 14.59
CA GLY A 10 -12.09 1.49 13.44
C GLY A 10 -11.15 0.67 12.54
N THR A 11 -11.07 1.09 11.28
CA THR A 11 -10.21 0.49 10.24
C THR A 11 -9.35 1.56 9.59
N ILE A 12 -8.09 1.26 9.28
CA ILE A 12 -7.26 2.09 8.43
C ILE A 12 -7.40 1.56 7.01
N HIS A 13 -8.00 2.35 6.13
CA HIS A 13 -8.14 2.03 4.71
C HIS A 13 -7.00 2.69 3.94
N ILE A 14 -6.14 1.89 3.31
CA ILE A 14 -5.05 2.39 2.49
C ILE A 14 -5.45 2.26 1.03
N ILE A 15 -5.54 3.39 0.33
CA ILE A 15 -5.82 3.46 -1.09
C ILE A 15 -4.51 3.74 -1.83
N VAL A 16 -4.04 2.76 -2.59
CA VAL A 16 -2.91 2.94 -3.51
C VAL A 16 -3.45 3.55 -4.81
N ASN A 17 -3.56 4.87 -4.83
CA ASN A 17 -4.09 5.61 -5.96
C ASN A 17 -3.02 5.76 -7.06
N ASN A 18 -2.80 4.68 -7.81
CA ASN A 18 -1.79 4.62 -8.87
C ASN A 18 -2.25 5.23 -10.20
N GLN A 19 -3.45 5.80 -10.25
CA GLN A 19 -4.02 6.54 -11.38
C GLN A 19 -4.22 5.71 -12.67
N ILE A 20 -4.05 4.40 -12.62
CA ILE A 20 -4.22 3.54 -13.80
C ILE A 20 -5.62 2.91 -13.81
N GLY A 21 -6.23 2.85 -14.98
CA GLY A 21 -7.52 2.23 -15.24
C GLY A 21 -7.55 1.61 -16.63
N PHE A 22 -6.60 0.74 -16.95
CA PHE A 22 -6.41 0.14 -18.27
C PHE A 22 -6.32 1.23 -19.36
N THR A 23 -7.27 1.30 -20.30
CA THR A 23 -7.31 2.35 -21.34
C THR A 23 -7.99 3.63 -20.89
N THR A 24 -8.61 3.63 -19.69
CA THR A 24 -9.36 4.80 -19.20
C THR A 24 -8.41 5.84 -18.62
N SER A 25 -8.49 7.07 -19.11
CA SER A 25 -7.75 8.19 -18.53
C SER A 25 -8.20 8.44 -17.09
N PRO A 26 -7.29 8.81 -16.16
CA PRO A 26 -7.64 9.15 -14.78
C PRO A 26 -8.78 10.17 -14.66
N ARG A 27 -8.84 11.12 -15.60
CA ARG A 27 -9.89 12.16 -15.65
C ARG A 27 -11.30 11.60 -15.80
N PHE A 28 -11.46 10.44 -16.43
CA PHE A 28 -12.75 9.81 -16.71
C PHE A 28 -12.98 8.51 -15.95
N ALA A 29 -12.06 8.14 -15.08
CA ALA A 29 -12.10 6.86 -14.40
C ALA A 29 -13.17 6.79 -13.29
N ARG A 30 -13.63 7.92 -12.81
CA ARG A 30 -14.64 8.02 -11.74
C ARG A 30 -15.39 9.32 -11.80
N SER A 31 -16.56 9.35 -11.12
CA SER A 31 -17.42 10.54 -11.03
C SER A 31 -16.97 11.55 -9.97
N SER A 32 -16.11 11.16 -9.04
CA SER A 32 -15.52 12.03 -8.00
C SER A 32 -14.04 12.30 -8.26
N PRO A 33 -13.48 13.42 -7.76
CA PRO A 33 -12.06 13.74 -7.93
C PRO A 33 -11.11 12.67 -7.37
N HIS A 34 -11.45 12.07 -6.22
CA HIS A 34 -10.62 11.09 -5.53
C HIS A 34 -11.35 9.78 -5.30
N PRO A 35 -10.64 8.62 -5.36
CA PRO A 35 -11.24 7.33 -5.02
C PRO A 35 -11.68 7.25 -3.56
N SER A 36 -11.03 8.03 -2.69
CA SER A 36 -11.32 8.16 -1.26
C SER A 36 -12.61 8.93 -0.95
N ASP A 37 -13.23 9.61 -1.93
CA ASP A 37 -14.44 10.41 -1.68
C ASP A 37 -15.64 9.59 -1.18
N THR A 38 -15.65 8.28 -1.45
CA THR A 38 -16.66 7.36 -0.89
C THR A 38 -16.65 7.30 0.63
N ALA A 39 -15.50 7.56 1.26
CA ALA A 39 -15.35 7.56 2.70
C ALA A 39 -16.04 8.76 3.39
N LYS A 40 -16.40 9.80 2.63
CA LYS A 40 -17.18 10.95 3.13
C LYS A 40 -18.56 10.51 3.60
N MET A 41 -19.13 9.45 3.02
CA MET A 41 -20.43 8.92 3.42
C MET A 41 -20.44 8.37 4.87
N VAL A 42 -19.30 7.95 5.37
CA VAL A 42 -19.15 7.45 6.74
C VAL A 42 -18.38 8.42 7.64
N GLU A 43 -18.18 9.65 7.17
CA GLU A 43 -17.47 10.74 7.89
C GLU A 43 -16.07 10.34 8.36
N ALA A 44 -15.39 9.45 7.61
CA ALA A 44 -14.02 9.07 7.90
C ALA A 44 -13.06 10.18 7.45
N PRO A 45 -12.09 10.59 8.27
CA PRO A 45 -11.02 11.48 7.84
C PRO A 45 -10.25 10.89 6.67
N ILE A 46 -9.88 11.74 5.72
CA ILE A 46 -9.11 11.34 4.54
C ILE A 46 -7.80 12.12 4.55
N ILE A 47 -6.70 11.40 4.48
CA ILE A 47 -5.34 11.93 4.43
C ILE A 47 -4.79 11.64 3.04
N HIS A 48 -4.57 12.68 2.24
CA HIS A 48 -3.92 12.55 0.93
C HIS A 48 -2.42 12.73 1.07
N VAL A 49 -1.65 11.79 0.53
CA VAL A 49 -0.19 11.79 0.62
C VAL A 49 0.42 11.55 -0.75
N ASN A 50 1.48 12.30 -1.07
CA ASN A 50 2.30 12.03 -2.24
C ASN A 50 3.20 10.81 -2.00
N GLY A 51 3.05 9.77 -2.82
CA GLY A 51 3.83 8.54 -2.72
C GLY A 51 5.33 8.69 -3.04
N ASP A 52 5.74 9.80 -3.65
CA ASP A 52 7.16 10.13 -3.88
C ASP A 52 7.84 10.80 -2.68
N ASP A 53 7.07 11.11 -1.62
CA ASP A 53 7.59 11.67 -0.37
C ASP A 53 7.48 10.64 0.77
N PRO A 54 8.56 9.87 1.06
CA PRO A 54 8.53 8.84 2.10
C PRO A 54 8.28 9.39 3.50
N GLU A 55 8.75 10.59 3.81
CA GLU A 55 8.51 11.22 5.13
C GLU A 55 7.05 11.56 5.32
N ALA A 56 6.40 12.12 4.29
CA ALA A 56 4.98 12.42 4.31
C ALA A 56 4.15 11.13 4.42
N VAL A 57 4.55 10.04 3.75
CA VAL A 57 3.89 8.73 3.86
C VAL A 57 3.98 8.17 5.28
N VAL A 58 5.16 8.21 5.91
CA VAL A 58 5.35 7.76 7.29
C VAL A 58 4.55 8.63 8.26
N TYR A 59 4.59 9.94 8.07
CA TYR A 59 3.86 10.87 8.93
C TYR A 59 2.34 10.71 8.82
N GLY A 60 1.82 10.60 7.59
CA GLY A 60 0.39 10.33 7.35
C GLY A 60 -0.06 8.99 7.93
N SER A 61 0.78 7.97 7.83
CA SER A 61 0.52 6.65 8.42
C SER A 61 0.47 6.69 9.95
N ARG A 62 1.36 7.47 10.59
CA ARG A 62 1.31 7.70 12.05
C ARG A 62 0.03 8.38 12.46
N ILE A 63 -0.35 9.48 11.80
CA ILE A 63 -1.60 10.20 12.09
C ILE A 63 -2.79 9.26 11.96
N ALA A 64 -2.86 8.47 10.88
CA ALA A 64 -3.95 7.51 10.67
C ALA A 64 -4.01 6.48 11.80
N THR A 65 -2.86 5.95 12.21
CA THR A 65 -2.76 4.97 13.29
C THR A 65 -3.17 5.55 14.63
N GLU A 66 -2.64 6.72 14.99
CA GLU A 66 -2.96 7.42 16.24
C GLU A 66 -4.45 7.81 16.30
N PHE A 67 -5.00 8.29 15.18
CA PHE A 67 -6.42 8.61 15.06
C PHE A 67 -7.29 7.36 15.32
N ARG A 68 -7.01 6.27 14.59
CA ARG A 68 -7.75 5.02 14.74
C ARG A 68 -7.69 4.49 16.19
N LEU A 69 -6.51 4.51 16.81
CA LEU A 69 -6.33 4.03 18.17
C LEU A 69 -7.01 4.92 19.22
N LYS A 70 -6.97 6.23 19.03
CA LYS A 70 -7.52 7.19 19.98
C LYS A 70 -9.05 7.27 19.93
N PHE A 71 -9.60 7.24 18.72
CA PHE A 71 -11.03 7.49 18.50
C PHE A 71 -11.85 6.23 18.18
N ASN A 72 -11.20 5.08 17.92
CA ASN A 72 -11.84 3.83 17.47
C ASN A 72 -12.74 4.05 16.24
N ARG A 73 -12.32 4.91 15.32
CA ARG A 73 -13.04 5.27 14.09
C ARG A 73 -12.21 4.95 12.86
N ASP A 74 -12.91 4.82 11.74
CA ASP A 74 -12.29 4.61 10.44
C ASP A 74 -11.50 5.85 10.00
N VAL A 75 -10.44 5.61 9.25
CA VAL A 75 -9.60 6.64 8.62
C VAL A 75 -9.11 6.14 7.28
N VAL A 76 -8.97 7.02 6.31
CA VAL A 76 -8.49 6.69 4.97
C VAL A 76 -7.16 7.38 4.71
N LEU A 77 -6.20 6.60 4.24
CA LEU A 77 -4.92 7.09 3.73
C LEU A 77 -4.90 6.90 2.21
N ASP A 78 -4.99 8.00 1.46
CA ASP A 78 -4.98 8.00 -0.01
C ASP A 78 -3.56 8.34 -0.49
N LEU A 79 -2.82 7.32 -0.93
CA LEU A 79 -1.46 7.44 -1.46
C LEU A 79 -1.54 7.71 -2.95
N VAL A 80 -1.34 8.97 -3.35
CA VAL A 80 -1.26 9.36 -4.74
C VAL A 80 0.10 8.95 -5.29
N CYS A 81 0.11 7.99 -6.19
CA CYS A 81 1.33 7.38 -6.72
C CYS A 81 1.16 7.00 -8.19
N TYR A 82 2.08 6.24 -8.72
CA TYR A 82 2.01 5.68 -10.07
C TYR A 82 2.53 4.23 -10.08
N ARG A 83 2.08 3.47 -11.05
CA ARG A 83 2.54 2.10 -11.27
C ARG A 83 3.66 2.10 -12.29
N ARG A 84 4.84 1.64 -11.93
CA ARG A 84 6.01 1.64 -12.81
C ARG A 84 5.99 0.52 -13.85
N PHE A 85 5.54 -0.66 -13.45
CA PHE A 85 5.51 -1.86 -14.28
C PHE A 85 4.08 -2.27 -14.64
N GLY A 86 3.93 -3.18 -15.60
CA GLY A 86 2.66 -3.73 -16.01
C GLY A 86 1.94 -4.55 -14.93
N HIS A 87 0.77 -5.07 -15.28
CA HIS A 87 -0.04 -5.88 -14.37
C HIS A 87 0.63 -7.23 -14.04
N ASN A 88 1.32 -7.80 -15.02
CA ASN A 88 2.13 -9.01 -14.91
C ASN A 88 3.34 -8.89 -15.86
N GLU A 89 4.13 -9.95 -15.97
CA GLU A 89 5.35 -9.98 -16.80
C GLU A 89 5.06 -9.81 -18.30
N GLY A 90 3.88 -10.21 -18.76
CA GLY A 90 3.47 -10.11 -20.17
C GLY A 90 2.76 -8.80 -20.52
N ASP A 91 2.49 -7.94 -19.55
CA ASP A 91 1.78 -6.68 -19.78
C ASP A 91 2.74 -5.51 -20.02
N GLU A 92 2.62 -4.89 -21.20
CA GLU A 92 3.30 -3.64 -21.54
C GLU A 92 2.31 -2.47 -21.45
N PRO A 93 2.30 -1.75 -20.34
CA PRO A 93 1.28 -0.75 -20.05
C PRO A 93 1.35 0.49 -20.96
N SER A 94 2.44 0.69 -21.69
CA SER A 94 2.56 1.79 -22.67
C SER A 94 1.62 1.59 -23.88
N PHE A 95 1.13 0.38 -24.13
CA PHE A 95 0.15 0.14 -25.19
C PHE A 95 -1.21 0.75 -24.88
N THR A 96 -1.60 0.76 -23.61
CA THR A 96 -2.89 1.30 -23.16
C THR A 96 -2.79 2.76 -22.70
N GLN A 97 -1.65 3.18 -22.15
CA GLN A 97 -1.42 4.52 -21.59
C GLN A 97 -0.05 5.09 -22.04
N PRO A 98 0.15 5.35 -23.35
CA PRO A 98 1.46 5.74 -23.88
C PRO A 98 2.00 7.05 -23.31
N LEU A 99 1.14 8.07 -23.15
CA LEU A 99 1.55 9.37 -22.63
C LEU A 99 1.92 9.30 -21.15
N MET A 100 1.14 8.58 -20.35
CA MET A 100 1.39 8.36 -18.93
C MET A 100 2.74 7.64 -18.75
N TYR A 101 2.96 6.53 -19.45
CA TYR A 101 4.18 5.74 -19.31
C TYR A 101 5.41 6.39 -19.89
N LYS A 102 5.28 7.25 -20.92
CA LYS A 102 6.39 8.12 -21.34
C LYS A 102 6.86 9.01 -20.19
N LYS A 103 5.93 9.57 -19.42
CA LYS A 103 6.24 10.43 -18.27
C LYS A 103 6.79 9.61 -17.09
N ILE A 104 6.21 8.46 -16.79
CA ILE A 104 6.66 7.55 -15.70
C ILE A 104 8.09 7.05 -15.95
N ARG A 105 8.44 6.69 -17.20
CA ARG A 105 9.79 6.22 -17.53
C ARG A 105 10.87 7.29 -17.36
N SER A 106 10.54 8.55 -17.58
CA SER A 106 11.45 9.67 -17.37
C SER A 106 11.49 10.17 -15.92
N HIS A 107 10.53 9.75 -15.09
CA HIS A 107 10.44 10.19 -13.70
C HIS A 107 11.43 9.41 -12.81
N PRO A 108 12.23 10.08 -11.97
CA PRO A 108 13.14 9.39 -11.07
C PRO A 108 12.36 8.56 -10.03
N SER A 109 12.99 7.53 -9.49
CA SER A 109 12.37 6.74 -8.41
C SER A 109 12.27 7.53 -7.11
N ALA A 110 11.30 7.18 -6.25
CA ALA A 110 11.16 7.80 -4.93
C ALA A 110 12.46 7.74 -4.11
N ALA A 111 13.20 6.62 -4.18
CA ALA A 111 14.49 6.48 -3.52
C ALA A 111 15.53 7.49 -4.04
N LYS A 112 15.53 7.78 -5.35
CA LYS A 112 16.44 8.78 -5.94
C LYS A 112 16.05 10.20 -5.56
N ILE A 113 14.74 10.51 -5.59
CA ILE A 113 14.22 11.83 -5.20
C ILE A 113 14.56 12.10 -3.73
N TYR A 114 14.28 11.14 -2.87
CA TYR A 114 14.53 11.27 -1.43
C TYR A 114 16.03 11.31 -1.10
N GLY A 115 16.83 10.46 -1.74
CA GLY A 115 18.29 10.49 -1.59
C GLY A 115 18.90 11.82 -1.98
N SER A 116 18.45 12.41 -3.11
CA SER A 116 18.90 13.76 -3.53
C SER A 116 18.50 14.82 -2.49
N LYS A 117 17.25 14.77 -1.98
CA LYS A 117 16.78 15.68 -0.93
C LYS A 117 17.68 15.63 0.31
N LEU A 118 18.02 14.43 0.78
CA LEU A 118 18.86 14.26 1.97
C LEU A 118 20.30 14.75 1.75
N ILE A 119 20.81 14.64 0.54
CA ILE A 119 22.14 15.19 0.18
C ILE A 119 22.09 16.71 0.13
N ASP A 120 21.06 17.30 -0.48
CA ASP A 120 20.88 18.75 -0.56
C ASP A 120 20.68 19.40 0.83
N GLU A 121 20.15 18.63 1.79
CA GLU A 121 19.98 19.03 3.19
C GLU A 121 21.21 18.71 4.08
N ASP A 122 22.32 18.25 3.51
CA ASP A 122 23.55 17.84 4.20
C ASP A 122 23.33 16.73 5.29
N LEU A 123 22.27 15.96 5.17
CA LEU A 123 21.94 14.84 6.08
C LEU A 123 22.59 13.52 5.65
N LEU A 124 22.96 13.39 4.39
CA LEU A 124 23.54 12.17 3.82
C LEU A 124 24.59 12.55 2.77
N SER A 125 25.73 11.85 2.74
CA SER A 125 26.69 12.00 1.66
C SER A 125 26.34 11.08 0.46
N GLU A 126 26.80 11.42 -0.75
CA GLU A 126 26.66 10.54 -1.92
C GLU A 126 27.28 9.16 -1.69
N ASN A 127 28.40 9.11 -0.96
CA ASN A 127 29.06 7.85 -0.63
C ASN A 127 28.20 6.97 0.28
N ASP A 128 27.54 7.59 1.27
CA ASP A 128 26.65 6.86 2.18
C ASP A 128 25.43 6.32 1.45
N LEU A 129 24.83 7.12 0.56
CA LEU A 129 23.71 6.67 -0.28
C LEU A 129 24.11 5.49 -1.17
N ASN A 130 25.25 5.57 -1.83
CA ASN A 130 25.76 4.49 -2.67
C ASN A 130 26.07 3.22 -1.84
N ASN A 131 26.64 3.38 -0.66
CA ASN A 131 26.90 2.28 0.26
C ASN A 131 25.61 1.59 0.71
N GLN A 132 24.56 2.34 1.03
CA GLN A 132 23.25 1.78 1.38
C GLN A 132 22.63 1.00 0.21
N ILE A 133 22.68 1.56 -1.01
CA ILE A 133 22.19 0.90 -2.22
C ILE A 133 22.96 -0.42 -2.47
N ASN A 134 24.28 -0.39 -2.38
CA ASN A 134 25.11 -1.58 -2.59
C ASN A 134 24.87 -2.65 -1.52
N LYS A 135 24.73 -2.25 -0.25
CA LYS A 135 24.39 -3.15 0.85
C LYS A 135 23.04 -3.85 0.62
N PHE A 136 22.05 -3.11 0.14
CA PHE A 136 20.75 -3.68 -0.18
C PHE A 136 20.81 -4.64 -1.38
N LYS A 137 21.56 -4.30 -2.44
CA LYS A 137 21.78 -5.20 -3.58
C LYS A 137 22.45 -6.50 -3.15
N THR A 138 23.49 -6.42 -2.32
CA THR A 138 24.17 -7.60 -1.78
C THR A 138 23.21 -8.49 -0.99
N LEU A 139 22.35 -7.88 -0.16
CA LEU A 139 21.32 -8.61 0.57
C LEU A 139 20.37 -9.35 -0.39
N LEU A 140 19.91 -8.69 -1.46
CA LEU A 140 19.02 -9.31 -2.45
C LEU A 140 19.72 -10.46 -3.19
N ASP A 141 20.97 -10.30 -3.58
CA ASP A 141 21.77 -11.33 -4.25
C ASP A 141 21.96 -12.56 -3.36
N ASP A 142 22.19 -12.36 -2.07
CA ASP A 142 22.34 -13.45 -1.11
C ASP A 142 21.01 -14.18 -0.86
N GLN A 143 19.91 -13.42 -0.73
CA GLN A 143 18.58 -14.01 -0.62
C GLN A 143 18.17 -14.76 -1.91
N PHE A 144 18.55 -14.26 -3.07
CA PHE A 144 18.30 -14.94 -4.34
C PHE A 144 19.04 -16.28 -4.44
N LYS A 145 20.28 -16.35 -3.95
CA LYS A 145 21.03 -17.62 -3.88
C LYS A 145 20.34 -18.63 -2.97
N THR A 146 19.91 -18.20 -1.78
CA THR A 146 19.23 -19.08 -0.81
C THR A 146 17.83 -19.48 -1.22
N ALA A 147 17.17 -18.68 -2.05
CA ALA A 147 15.80 -18.96 -2.53
C ALA A 147 15.70 -20.27 -3.33
N LYS A 148 16.80 -20.72 -3.96
CA LYS A 148 16.81 -21.99 -4.73
C LYS A 148 16.60 -23.22 -3.84
N ASP A 149 17.02 -23.14 -2.58
CA ASP A 149 16.92 -24.24 -1.62
C ASP A 149 15.74 -24.06 -0.65
N TYR A 150 14.99 -22.96 -0.81
CA TYR A 150 13.86 -22.64 0.06
C TYR A 150 12.70 -23.61 -0.18
N LYS A 151 12.33 -24.31 0.89
CA LYS A 151 11.11 -25.14 0.92
C LYS A 151 10.08 -24.42 1.76
N PRO A 152 8.92 -24.03 1.19
CA PRO A 152 7.89 -23.36 1.94
C PRO A 152 7.37 -24.28 3.07
N LYS A 153 7.30 -23.75 4.26
CA LYS A 153 6.63 -24.42 5.38
C LYS A 153 5.16 -23.99 5.38
N ILE A 154 4.30 -24.93 5.73
CA ILE A 154 2.86 -24.64 5.90
C ILE A 154 2.69 -24.09 7.32
N GLU A 155 2.69 -22.76 7.43
CA GLU A 155 2.60 -22.04 8.72
C GLU A 155 1.26 -21.30 8.89
N TRP A 156 0.23 -21.72 8.17
CA TRP A 156 -1.04 -20.96 8.07
C TRP A 156 -1.78 -20.77 9.40
N PHE A 157 -1.53 -21.64 10.36
CA PHE A 157 -2.19 -21.62 11.67
C PHE A 157 -1.19 -21.67 12.83
N GLU A 158 0.01 -21.13 12.64
CA GLU A 158 1.01 -21.03 13.69
C GLU A 158 0.89 -19.71 14.48
N GLY A 159 1.51 -19.65 15.64
CA GLY A 159 1.51 -18.48 16.51
C GLY A 159 0.11 -18.13 17.02
N ALA A 160 -0.33 -16.90 16.83
CA ALA A 160 -1.63 -16.41 17.27
C ALA A 160 -2.84 -17.10 16.60
N TRP A 161 -2.61 -17.80 15.47
CA TRP A 161 -3.63 -18.51 14.71
C TRP A 161 -3.70 -20.01 15.01
N SER A 162 -2.85 -20.51 15.92
CA SER A 162 -2.76 -21.94 16.23
C SER A 162 -4.06 -22.57 16.76
N SER A 163 -4.94 -21.74 17.34
CA SER A 163 -6.27 -22.16 17.78
C SER A 163 -7.35 -22.07 16.70
N SER A 164 -7.00 -21.53 15.51
CA SER A 164 -7.95 -21.38 14.41
C SER A 164 -8.16 -22.71 13.70
N VAL A 165 -9.39 -22.95 13.24
CA VAL A 165 -9.74 -24.17 12.50
C VAL A 165 -9.54 -23.99 11.00
N SER A 166 -9.08 -25.03 10.32
CA SER A 166 -8.78 -25.00 8.89
C SER A 166 -9.99 -25.28 7.99
N TYR A 167 -11.13 -25.69 8.56
CA TYR A 167 -12.34 -25.94 7.77
C TYR A 167 -13.20 -24.68 7.67
N THR A 168 -13.71 -24.46 6.48
CA THR A 168 -14.44 -23.22 6.12
C THR A 168 -15.96 -23.38 6.14
N HIS A 169 -16.49 -24.56 6.45
CA HIS A 169 -17.94 -24.69 6.55
C HIS A 169 -18.39 -24.26 7.94
N LEU A 170 -19.17 -23.24 7.96
CA LEU A 170 -20.00 -22.93 9.09
C LEU A 170 -21.11 -23.99 9.12
N THR A 171 -21.03 -24.92 10.06
CA THR A 171 -22.26 -25.54 10.52
C THR A 171 -23.07 -24.41 11.12
N LEU A 172 -24.06 -23.94 10.38
CA LEU A 172 -25.10 -23.11 10.98
C LEU A 172 -25.51 -23.83 12.25
N PRO A 173 -25.48 -23.18 13.42
CA PRO A 173 -26.10 -23.76 14.56
C PRO A 173 -27.55 -24.04 14.14
N THR A 174 -27.92 -25.28 14.08
CA THR A 174 -29.31 -25.67 14.03
C THR A 174 -29.91 -25.20 15.34
N THR A 175 -30.19 -23.91 15.41
CA THR A 175 -31.12 -23.40 16.40
C THR A 175 -32.44 -24.05 16.06
N MET A 176 -32.66 -25.15 16.70
CA MET A 176 -34.00 -25.69 16.78
C MET A 176 -34.84 -24.63 17.44
N TRP A 177 -35.74 -24.08 16.67
CA TRP A 177 -36.85 -23.30 17.19
C TRP A 177 -37.75 -24.28 17.94
N VAL A 178 -37.74 -24.18 19.23
CA VAL A 178 -38.78 -24.75 20.07
C VAL A 178 -39.76 -23.64 20.38
#